data_cf98de825ed0cb69b5c56c25e1ce4df6
#
_entry.id   cf98de825ed0cb69b5c56c25e1ce4df6
#
_cell.length_a   1.000
_cell.length_b   1.000
_cell.length_c   1.000
_cell.angle_alpha   90.00
_cell.angle_beta   90.00
_cell.angle_gamma   90.00
#
_symmetry.space_group_name_H-M   'P 1'
#
loop_
_entity.id
_entity.type
_entity.pdbx_description
1 polymer ?
#
loop_
_entity_poly.entity_id
_entity_poly.type
_entity_poly.pdbx_seq_one_letter_code
_entity_poly.pdbx_strand_id
1 'polypeptide(L)'
;MKAFEVVITETLRMSVKVIADSLDEAQQSVMKDYYTGEIILDADSFDSVNFETTELLLEKIKVVLLEPGKLAQVKEIGYKFEDMKKVVEGNIDIIPFDGDTVIVYNRDGKTEGLPLNRSLRDKEGRVTDIISGKFFVCKGDGDDLESLTDVQVEKISERFKKPERFYRYGEGIKAVPYVPNKKDLER
;
A
#
# COMPACT_ATOMS: atom_id res chain seq x y z
N MET A 1 7.73 11.08 -8.65
CA MET A 1 6.65 11.93 -8.05
C MET A 1 6.94 12.02 -6.57
N LYS A 2 6.69 13.16 -5.95
CA LYS A 2 6.81 13.37 -4.50
C LYS A 2 5.40 13.58 -3.94
N ALA A 3 5.18 13.21 -2.68
CA ALA A 3 3.95 13.51 -1.96
C ALA A 3 4.23 14.62 -0.94
N PHE A 4 3.25 15.46 -0.72
CA PHE A 4 3.31 16.54 0.26
C PHE A 4 2.02 16.54 1.08
N GLU A 5 2.17 16.82 2.36
CA GLU A 5 1.06 17.20 3.22
C GLU A 5 1.03 18.74 3.33
N VAL A 6 -0.14 19.32 3.17
CA VAL A 6 -0.35 20.75 3.36
C VAL A 6 -1.35 20.91 4.48
N VAL A 7 -0.90 21.46 5.60
CA VAL A 7 -1.75 21.82 6.73
C VAL A 7 -2.19 23.25 6.55
N ILE A 8 -3.51 23.46 6.55
CA ILE A 8 -4.13 24.78 6.46
C ILE A 8 -4.62 25.13 7.87
N THR A 9 -4.17 26.27 8.40
CA THR A 9 -4.59 26.77 9.69
C THR A 9 -5.25 28.15 9.49
N GLU A 10 -6.52 28.26 9.82
CA GLU A 10 -7.23 29.54 9.86
C GLU A 10 -7.27 30.05 11.29
N THR A 11 -7.02 31.33 11.47
CA THR A 11 -7.11 32.02 12.75
C THR A 11 -8.28 32.99 12.70
N LEU A 12 -9.16 32.86 13.68
CA LEU A 12 -10.27 33.82 13.89
C LEU A 12 -9.92 34.66 15.09
N ARG A 13 -10.17 35.98 15.02
CA ARG A 13 -9.89 36.91 16.08
C ARG A 13 -11.04 37.90 16.25
N MET A 14 -11.44 38.12 17.51
CA MET A 14 -12.41 39.15 17.89
C MET A 14 -11.89 39.90 19.12
N SER A 15 -12.10 41.22 19.17
CA SER A 15 -11.81 42.02 20.33
C SER A 15 -13.13 42.46 20.98
N VAL A 16 -13.32 42.11 22.24
CA VAL A 16 -14.50 42.44 23.01
C VAL A 16 -14.12 43.48 24.07
N LYS A 17 -14.88 44.55 24.17
CA LYS A 17 -14.70 45.57 25.20
C LYS A 17 -15.70 45.31 26.33
N VAL A 18 -15.20 45.15 27.55
CA VAL A 18 -15.99 44.89 28.75
C VAL A 18 -15.61 45.92 29.84
N ILE A 19 -16.53 46.21 30.75
CA ILE A 19 -16.28 47.00 31.95
C ILE A 19 -16.26 46.02 33.12
N ALA A 20 -15.17 46.00 33.89
CA ALA A 20 -14.98 45.12 35.05
C ALA A 20 -14.06 45.77 36.07
N ASP A 21 -14.05 45.29 37.29
CA ASP A 21 -13.24 45.83 38.38
C ASP A 21 -11.79 45.29 38.35
N SER A 22 -11.55 44.22 37.58
CA SER A 22 -10.22 43.59 37.41
C SER A 22 -10.04 42.93 36.05
N LEU A 23 -8.78 42.66 35.66
CA LEU A 23 -8.44 41.93 34.45
C LEU A 23 -9.02 40.50 34.46
N ASP A 24 -8.95 39.84 35.62
CA ASP A 24 -9.48 38.47 35.76
C ASP A 24 -10.99 38.41 35.58
N GLU A 25 -11.71 39.38 36.15
CA GLU A 25 -13.17 39.51 35.98
C GLU A 25 -13.54 39.78 34.53
N ALA A 26 -12.84 40.70 33.86
CA ALA A 26 -13.03 40.97 32.44
C ALA A 26 -12.84 39.70 31.60
N GLN A 27 -11.78 38.97 31.84
CA GLN A 27 -11.50 37.74 31.11
C GLN A 27 -12.53 36.63 31.37
N GLN A 28 -12.91 36.43 32.63
CA GLN A 28 -13.94 35.43 32.99
C GLN A 28 -15.30 35.74 32.39
N SER A 29 -15.69 37.01 32.34
CA SER A 29 -16.95 37.42 31.71
C SER A 29 -16.96 37.07 30.22
N VAL A 30 -15.92 37.44 29.48
CA VAL A 30 -15.82 37.14 28.03
C VAL A 30 -15.72 35.64 27.78
N MET A 31 -14.96 34.88 28.59
CA MET A 31 -14.88 33.42 28.49
C MET A 31 -16.24 32.75 28.70
N LYS A 32 -17.02 33.23 29.69
CA LYS A 32 -18.37 32.71 29.93
C LYS A 32 -19.24 32.91 28.70
N ASP A 33 -19.28 34.13 28.16
CA ASP A 33 -20.12 34.48 27.01
C ASP A 33 -19.71 33.72 25.75
N TYR A 34 -18.40 33.44 25.60
CA TYR A 34 -17.88 32.58 24.51
C TYR A 34 -18.35 31.12 24.67
N TYR A 35 -18.20 30.51 25.87
CA TYR A 35 -18.63 29.14 26.08
C TYR A 35 -20.14 28.91 26.15
N THR A 36 -20.91 29.97 26.41
CA THR A 36 -22.37 29.92 26.35
C THR A 36 -22.90 30.21 24.94
N GLY A 37 -22.04 30.61 23.99
CA GLY A 37 -22.43 30.89 22.61
C GLY A 37 -23.01 32.30 22.40
N GLU A 38 -22.85 33.20 23.37
CA GLU A 38 -23.21 34.61 23.23
C GLU A 38 -22.19 35.38 22.38
N ILE A 39 -20.92 34.94 22.44
CA ILE A 39 -19.84 35.39 21.56
C ILE A 39 -19.52 34.25 20.59
N ILE A 40 -19.68 34.52 19.31
CA ILE A 40 -19.38 33.52 18.25
C ILE A 40 -18.32 34.14 17.34
N LEU A 41 -17.24 33.38 17.14
CA LEU A 41 -16.25 33.64 16.09
C LEU A 41 -16.74 33.00 14.80
N ASP A 42 -16.95 33.76 13.78
CA ASP A 42 -17.44 33.37 12.48
C ASP A 42 -16.52 33.87 11.35
N ALA A 43 -16.95 33.75 10.11
CA ALA A 43 -16.17 34.17 8.95
C ALA A 43 -15.80 35.68 8.97
N ASP A 44 -16.61 36.54 9.62
CA ASP A 44 -16.32 37.97 9.75
C ASP A 44 -15.19 38.23 10.77
N SER A 45 -14.88 37.24 11.60
CA SER A 45 -13.78 37.23 12.58
C SER A 45 -12.46 36.74 12.01
N PHE A 46 -12.38 36.44 10.70
CA PHE A 46 -11.17 35.96 10.04
C PHE A 46 -9.99 36.94 10.20
N ASP A 47 -8.87 36.46 10.70
CA ASP A 47 -7.66 37.25 10.91
C ASP A 47 -6.56 36.85 9.91
N SER A 48 -6.25 35.54 9.82
CA SER A 48 -5.17 35.05 8.98
C SER A 48 -5.32 33.59 8.62
N VAL A 49 -4.62 33.19 7.55
CA VAL A 49 -4.45 31.80 7.16
C VAL A 49 -2.96 31.50 7.02
N ASN A 50 -2.54 30.35 7.52
CA ASN A 50 -1.20 29.82 7.37
C ASN A 50 -1.23 28.50 6.60
N PHE A 51 -0.24 28.28 5.75
CA PHE A 51 -0.03 27.02 5.01
C PHE A 51 1.33 26.48 5.39
N GLU A 52 1.36 25.30 6.00
CA GLU A 52 2.58 24.57 6.30
C GLU A 52 2.67 23.35 5.38
N THR A 53 3.77 23.25 4.63
CA THR A 53 3.97 22.16 3.69
C THR A 53 5.12 21.28 4.15
N THR A 54 4.86 19.98 4.28
CA THR A 54 5.86 18.97 4.63
C THR A 54 5.94 17.94 3.51
N GLU A 55 7.16 17.61 3.07
CA GLU A 55 7.38 16.51 2.13
C GLU A 55 7.16 15.18 2.84
N LEU A 56 6.19 14.41 2.37
CA LEU A 56 5.94 13.06 2.87
C LEU A 56 6.94 12.10 2.24
N LEU A 57 7.71 11.41 3.07
CA LEU A 57 8.44 10.24 2.63
C LEU A 57 7.42 9.18 2.18
N LEU A 58 7.39 8.91 0.89
CA LEU A 58 6.62 7.80 0.37
C LEU A 58 7.32 6.53 0.85
N GLU A 59 6.77 5.92 1.88
CA GLU A 59 7.23 4.63 2.34
C GLU A 59 7.07 3.62 1.21
N LYS A 60 8.19 3.03 0.82
CA LYS A 60 8.25 2.00 -0.21
C LYS A 60 8.87 0.75 0.36
N ILE A 61 8.41 -0.38 -0.11
CA ILE A 61 9.00 -1.67 0.21
C ILE A 61 9.61 -2.31 -1.04
N LYS A 62 10.77 -2.93 -0.86
CA LYS A 62 11.47 -3.72 -1.87
C LYS A 62 10.83 -5.10 -1.97
N VAL A 63 10.34 -5.44 -3.13
CA VAL A 63 9.62 -6.70 -3.40
C VAL A 63 10.18 -7.39 -4.63
N VAL A 64 9.89 -8.68 -4.77
CA VAL A 64 10.01 -9.39 -6.05
C VAL A 64 8.63 -9.47 -6.68
N LEU A 65 8.45 -8.77 -7.81
CA LEU A 65 7.21 -8.74 -8.59
C LEU A 65 7.23 -9.82 -9.67
N LEU A 66 6.14 -10.56 -9.78
CA LEU A 66 5.92 -11.63 -10.73
C LEU A 66 4.70 -11.29 -11.60
N GLU A 67 4.95 -11.09 -12.89
CA GLU A 67 3.90 -10.89 -13.89
C GLU A 67 3.76 -12.15 -14.77
N PRO A 68 2.54 -12.47 -15.23
CA PRO A 68 2.34 -13.60 -16.16
C PRO A 68 3.22 -13.46 -17.39
N GLY A 69 3.93 -14.52 -17.73
CA GLY A 69 4.79 -14.56 -18.93
C GLY A 69 6.12 -13.81 -18.83
N LYS A 70 6.39 -13.06 -17.75
CA LYS A 70 7.61 -12.28 -17.58
C LYS A 70 8.57 -12.91 -16.57
N LEU A 71 9.84 -12.52 -16.65
CA LEU A 71 10.84 -12.86 -15.63
C LEU A 71 10.52 -12.14 -14.32
N ALA A 72 10.99 -12.69 -13.19
CA ALA A 72 10.93 -12.06 -11.89
C ALA A 72 11.64 -10.69 -11.92
N GLN A 73 11.07 -9.68 -11.30
CA GLN A 73 11.62 -8.31 -11.27
C GLN A 73 11.68 -7.81 -9.84
N VAL A 74 12.81 -7.21 -9.46
CA VAL A 74 12.93 -6.48 -8.21
C VAL A 74 12.31 -5.10 -8.41
N LYS A 75 11.39 -4.70 -7.54
CA LYS A 75 10.70 -3.41 -7.59
C LYS A 75 10.59 -2.79 -6.21
N GLU A 76 10.52 -1.48 -6.18
CA GLU A 76 10.03 -0.73 -5.03
C GLU A 76 8.57 -0.35 -5.29
N ILE A 77 7.69 -0.72 -4.39
CA ILE A 77 6.26 -0.41 -4.45
C ILE A 77 5.84 0.40 -3.23
N GLY A 78 4.76 1.18 -3.35
CA GLY A 78 4.19 1.88 -2.21
C GLY A 78 3.71 0.90 -1.14
N TYR A 79 3.94 1.28 0.11
CA TYR A 79 3.58 0.49 1.30
C TYR A 79 2.07 0.46 1.58
N LYS A 80 1.33 1.48 1.12
CA LYS A 80 -0.10 1.58 1.40
C LYS A 80 -0.91 0.49 0.70
N PHE A 81 -1.96 0.02 1.37
CA PHE A 81 -2.88 -0.99 0.85
C PHE A 81 -3.37 -0.69 -0.58
N GLU A 82 -3.73 0.57 -0.85
CA GLU A 82 -4.19 0.98 -2.18
C GLU A 82 -3.09 0.90 -3.26
N ASP A 83 -1.82 1.08 -2.90
CA ASP A 83 -0.72 0.92 -3.84
C ASP A 83 -0.48 -0.57 -4.16
N MET A 84 -0.59 -1.43 -3.16
CA MET A 84 -0.52 -2.89 -3.35
C MET A 84 -1.65 -3.41 -4.23
N LYS A 85 -2.88 -2.94 -4.02
CA LYS A 85 -4.04 -3.26 -4.89
C LYS A 85 -3.78 -2.88 -6.35
N LYS A 86 -3.18 -1.72 -6.60
CA LYS A 86 -2.80 -1.31 -7.96
C LYS A 86 -1.76 -2.23 -8.59
N VAL A 87 -0.80 -2.74 -7.78
CA VAL A 87 0.24 -3.67 -8.26
C VAL A 87 -0.34 -5.01 -8.67
N VAL A 88 -1.23 -5.59 -7.86
CA VAL A 88 -1.87 -6.90 -8.15
C VAL A 88 -3.11 -6.78 -9.03
N GLU A 89 -3.53 -5.55 -9.34
CA GLU A 89 -4.70 -5.24 -10.19
C GLU A 89 -6.01 -5.83 -9.65
N GLY A 90 -6.22 -5.71 -8.31
CA GLY A 90 -7.45 -6.22 -7.68
C GLY A 90 -7.43 -6.25 -6.16
N ASN A 91 -8.36 -6.99 -5.57
CA ASN A 91 -8.41 -7.18 -4.13
C ASN A 91 -7.26 -8.07 -3.68
N ILE A 92 -6.54 -7.63 -2.65
CA ILE A 92 -5.40 -8.41 -2.16
C ILE A 92 -5.84 -9.52 -1.21
N ASP A 93 -5.07 -10.60 -1.26
CA ASP A 93 -4.99 -11.62 -0.23
C ASP A 93 -3.51 -11.95 0.01
N ILE A 94 -3.21 -12.49 1.19
CA ILE A 94 -1.84 -12.72 1.65
C ILE A 94 -1.72 -14.15 2.13
N ILE A 95 -0.72 -14.86 1.64
CA ILE A 95 -0.41 -16.22 2.09
C ILE A 95 1.06 -16.33 2.54
N PRO A 96 1.35 -17.07 3.61
CA PRO A 96 2.72 -17.41 3.98
C PRO A 96 3.44 -18.14 2.83
N PHE A 97 4.72 -17.82 2.64
CA PHE A 97 5.50 -18.46 1.57
C PHE A 97 6.70 -19.25 2.09
N ASP A 98 7.74 -18.58 2.58
CA ASP A 98 8.97 -19.23 3.03
C ASP A 98 9.64 -18.38 4.14
N GLY A 99 9.81 -18.98 5.32
CA GLY A 99 10.33 -18.29 6.49
C GLY A 99 9.42 -17.15 6.92
N ASP A 100 9.95 -15.93 6.90
CA ASP A 100 9.28 -14.67 7.24
C ASP A 100 8.80 -13.91 5.98
N THR A 101 8.60 -14.61 4.86
CA THR A 101 8.11 -13.99 3.61
C THR A 101 6.69 -14.42 3.30
N VAL A 102 5.97 -13.52 2.63
CA VAL A 102 4.58 -13.70 2.21
C VAL A 102 4.42 -13.41 0.73
N ILE A 103 3.43 -14.03 0.13
CA ILE A 103 2.95 -13.72 -1.22
C ILE A 103 1.70 -12.86 -1.10
N VAL A 104 1.69 -11.72 -1.79
CA VAL A 104 0.54 -10.81 -1.93
C VAL A 104 0.03 -10.91 -3.36
N TYR A 105 -1.23 -11.26 -3.53
CA TYR A 105 -1.81 -11.56 -4.84
C TYR A 105 -3.27 -11.09 -4.95
N ASN A 106 -3.82 -11.08 -6.18
CA ASN A 106 -5.24 -10.78 -6.39
C ASN A 106 -6.09 -11.99 -5.94
N ARG A 107 -6.89 -11.80 -4.88
CA ARG A 107 -7.82 -12.81 -4.33
C ARG A 107 -8.75 -13.37 -5.39
N ASP A 108 -9.26 -12.50 -6.25
CA ASP A 108 -10.30 -12.84 -7.21
C ASP A 108 -9.73 -13.28 -8.57
N GLY A 109 -8.40 -13.27 -8.72
CA GLY A 109 -7.71 -13.48 -9.99
C GLY A 109 -8.08 -14.77 -10.72
N LYS A 110 -8.34 -15.88 -10.01
CA LYS A 110 -8.81 -17.14 -10.62
C LYS A 110 -10.23 -17.02 -11.12
N THR A 111 -11.12 -16.40 -10.33
CA THR A 111 -12.53 -16.22 -10.65
C THR A 111 -12.73 -15.23 -11.80
N GLU A 112 -11.87 -14.21 -11.86
CA GLU A 112 -11.83 -13.23 -12.95
C GLU A 112 -11.17 -13.76 -14.22
N GLY A 113 -10.59 -14.97 -14.17
CA GLY A 113 -9.95 -15.59 -15.33
C GLY A 113 -8.62 -14.93 -15.71
N LEU A 114 -7.92 -14.32 -14.76
CA LEU A 114 -6.61 -13.75 -15.01
C LEU A 114 -5.61 -14.82 -15.45
N PRO A 115 -4.62 -14.48 -16.29
CA PRO A 115 -3.63 -15.42 -16.78
C PRO A 115 -2.90 -16.13 -15.63
N LEU A 116 -2.71 -17.45 -15.76
CA LEU A 116 -1.91 -18.22 -14.80
C LEU A 116 -0.45 -17.74 -14.81
N ASN A 117 0.16 -17.62 -13.63
CA ASN A 117 1.47 -16.99 -13.46
C ASN A 117 2.54 -17.98 -13.00
N ARG A 118 2.48 -18.44 -11.75
CA ARG A 118 3.46 -19.35 -11.14
C ARG A 118 2.75 -20.41 -10.32
N SER A 119 3.35 -21.61 -10.30
CA SER A 119 2.93 -22.68 -9.41
C SER A 119 3.55 -22.53 -8.02
N LEU A 120 2.74 -22.78 -7.00
CA LEU A 120 3.21 -23.05 -5.65
C LEU A 120 3.46 -24.54 -5.50
N ARG A 121 4.52 -24.92 -4.79
CA ARG A 121 4.92 -26.32 -4.64
C ARG A 121 5.20 -26.64 -3.18
N ASP A 122 4.87 -27.85 -2.80
CA ASP A 122 5.27 -28.42 -1.51
C ASP A 122 6.77 -28.77 -1.48
N LYS A 123 7.23 -29.31 -0.36
CA LYS A 123 8.63 -29.73 -0.16
C LYS A 123 9.03 -30.88 -1.07
N GLU A 124 8.09 -31.68 -1.54
CA GLU A 124 8.28 -32.78 -2.49
C GLU A 124 8.25 -32.31 -3.96
N GLY A 125 8.05 -31.00 -4.20
CA GLY A 125 8.01 -30.39 -5.54
C GLY A 125 6.68 -30.54 -6.28
N ARG A 126 5.64 -31.07 -5.63
CA ARG A 126 4.30 -31.21 -6.22
C ARG A 126 3.60 -29.86 -6.26
N VAL A 127 2.91 -29.57 -7.34
CA VAL A 127 2.10 -28.35 -7.47
C VAL A 127 0.91 -28.44 -6.51
N THR A 128 0.86 -27.54 -5.56
CA THR A 128 -0.22 -27.42 -4.58
C THR A 128 -1.25 -26.37 -4.97
N ASP A 129 -0.79 -25.31 -5.62
CA ASP A 129 -1.64 -24.23 -6.13
C ASP A 129 -0.97 -23.49 -7.29
N ILE A 130 -1.75 -22.64 -7.99
CA ILE A 130 -1.27 -21.78 -9.06
C ILE A 130 -1.84 -20.39 -8.83
N ILE A 131 -0.97 -19.38 -8.82
CA ILE A 131 -1.38 -17.98 -8.71
C ILE A 131 -1.75 -17.46 -10.10
N SER A 132 -2.88 -16.77 -10.19
CA SER A 132 -3.34 -16.06 -11.40
C SER A 132 -3.13 -14.56 -11.26
N GLY A 133 -2.82 -13.89 -12.36
CA GLY A 133 -2.54 -12.45 -12.37
C GLY A 133 -1.16 -12.09 -11.82
N LYS A 134 -0.97 -10.81 -11.56
CA LYS A 134 0.24 -10.28 -10.94
C LYS A 134 0.25 -10.59 -9.45
N PHE A 135 1.44 -10.85 -8.93
CA PHE A 135 1.65 -10.98 -7.49
C PHE A 135 3.07 -10.53 -7.13
N PHE A 136 3.31 -10.27 -5.88
CA PHE A 136 4.65 -9.98 -5.39
C PHE A 136 4.93 -10.73 -4.09
N VAL A 137 6.23 -10.86 -3.80
CA VAL A 137 6.72 -11.43 -2.55
C VAL A 137 7.40 -10.32 -1.77
N CYS A 138 7.07 -10.20 -0.49
CA CYS A 138 7.69 -9.29 0.46
C CYS A 138 7.97 -10.00 1.78
N LYS A 139 8.67 -9.35 2.70
CA LYS A 139 8.82 -9.80 4.07
C LYS A 139 7.58 -9.40 4.88
N GLY A 140 7.18 -10.21 5.86
CA GLY A 140 6.08 -9.92 6.78
C GLY A 140 5.34 -11.15 7.23
N ASP A 141 4.39 -10.95 8.13
CA ASP A 141 3.50 -11.98 8.67
C ASP A 141 2.03 -11.82 8.26
N GLY A 142 1.75 -10.78 7.47
CA GLY A 142 0.42 -10.43 6.97
C GLY A 142 -0.16 -9.16 7.55
N ASP A 143 0.21 -8.77 8.77
CA ASP A 143 -0.22 -7.52 9.39
C ASP A 143 0.76 -6.38 9.05
N ASP A 144 2.06 -6.64 9.14
CA ASP A 144 3.11 -5.70 8.80
C ASP A 144 3.95 -6.24 7.62
N LEU A 145 3.97 -5.49 6.53
CA LEU A 145 4.75 -5.83 5.34
C LEU A 145 6.00 -4.97 5.25
N GLU A 146 7.14 -5.61 5.01
CA GLU A 146 8.45 -4.98 4.99
C GLU A 146 9.21 -5.27 3.70
N SER A 147 10.29 -4.52 3.50
CA SER A 147 11.23 -4.76 2.41
C SER A 147 11.93 -6.10 2.54
N LEU A 148 12.08 -6.80 1.43
CA LEU A 148 12.97 -7.95 1.35
C LEU A 148 14.43 -7.53 1.58
N THR A 149 15.18 -8.37 2.28
CA THR A 149 16.64 -8.31 2.33
C THR A 149 17.23 -8.76 0.98
N ASP A 150 18.47 -8.39 0.70
CA ASP A 150 19.12 -8.78 -0.56
C ASP A 150 19.23 -10.31 -0.71
N VAL A 151 19.45 -11.03 0.38
CA VAL A 151 19.47 -12.51 0.41
C VAL A 151 18.10 -13.10 0.06
N GLN A 152 17.02 -12.53 0.60
CA GLN A 152 15.65 -12.95 0.26
C GLN A 152 15.31 -12.64 -1.19
N VAL A 153 15.69 -11.45 -1.68
CA VAL A 153 15.53 -11.07 -3.09
C VAL A 153 16.18 -12.09 -4.01
N GLU A 154 17.44 -12.48 -3.75
CA GLU A 154 18.15 -13.46 -4.56
C GLU A 154 17.46 -14.83 -4.55
N LYS A 155 17.12 -15.35 -3.36
CA LYS A 155 16.44 -16.63 -3.17
C LYS A 155 15.08 -16.69 -3.89
N ILE A 156 14.26 -15.64 -3.73
CA ILE A 156 12.92 -15.57 -4.32
C ILE A 156 13.02 -15.38 -5.84
N SER A 157 13.93 -14.53 -6.30
CA SER A 157 14.17 -14.31 -7.73
C SER A 157 14.63 -15.59 -8.42
N GLU A 158 15.51 -16.38 -7.83
CA GLU A 158 15.93 -17.68 -8.38
C GLU A 158 14.78 -18.68 -8.36
N ARG A 159 13.98 -18.73 -7.28
CA ARG A 159 12.82 -19.63 -7.14
C ARG A 159 11.78 -19.39 -8.24
N PHE A 160 11.51 -18.13 -8.60
CA PHE A 160 10.52 -17.74 -9.59
C PHE A 160 11.12 -17.21 -10.89
N LYS A 161 12.39 -17.48 -11.15
CA LYS A 161 13.17 -16.90 -12.25
C LYS A 161 12.47 -16.96 -13.59
N LYS A 162 11.87 -18.09 -13.93
CA LYS A 162 11.23 -18.32 -15.23
C LYS A 162 9.71 -18.34 -15.10
N PRO A 163 8.98 -17.73 -16.06
CA PRO A 163 7.55 -17.96 -16.19
C PRO A 163 7.24 -19.41 -16.50
N GLU A 164 6.02 -19.84 -16.21
CA GLU A 164 5.57 -21.21 -16.39
C GLU A 164 4.41 -21.28 -17.39
N ARG A 165 4.37 -22.36 -18.17
CA ARG A 165 3.20 -22.77 -18.96
C ARG A 165 2.53 -23.92 -18.26
N PHE A 166 1.20 -23.95 -18.31
CA PHE A 166 0.38 -24.90 -17.60
C PHE A 166 -0.34 -25.82 -18.57
N TYR A 167 -0.22 -27.11 -18.36
CA TYR A 167 -0.82 -28.13 -19.20
C TYR A 167 -1.66 -29.08 -18.33
N ARG A 168 -2.85 -29.44 -18.81
CA ARG A 168 -3.63 -30.51 -18.18
C ARG A 168 -2.90 -31.84 -18.39
N TYR A 169 -2.69 -32.60 -17.32
CA TYR A 169 -2.02 -33.90 -17.36
C TYR A 169 -2.76 -34.89 -16.43
N GLY A 170 -3.55 -35.80 -17.02
CA GLY A 170 -4.47 -36.64 -16.26
C GLY A 170 -5.49 -35.79 -15.48
N GLU A 171 -5.62 -36.06 -14.19
CA GLU A 171 -6.46 -35.29 -13.27
C GLU A 171 -5.76 -34.05 -12.67
N GLY A 172 -4.48 -33.82 -13.00
CA GLY A 172 -3.67 -32.74 -12.46
C GLY A 172 -3.24 -31.70 -13.48
N ILE A 173 -2.42 -30.76 -13.01
CA ILE A 173 -1.81 -29.70 -13.82
C ILE A 173 -0.28 -29.86 -13.75
N LYS A 174 0.34 -29.86 -14.93
CA LYS A 174 1.81 -29.82 -15.08
C LYS A 174 2.23 -28.38 -15.38
N ALA A 175 3.06 -27.80 -14.51
CA ALA A 175 3.68 -26.51 -14.71
C ALA A 175 5.10 -26.68 -15.28
N VAL A 176 5.39 -26.05 -16.41
CA VAL A 176 6.67 -26.17 -17.14
C VAL A 176 7.31 -24.80 -17.28
N PRO A 177 8.46 -24.54 -16.65
CA PRO A 177 9.20 -23.30 -16.83
C PRO A 177 9.66 -23.11 -18.29
N TYR A 178 9.63 -21.87 -18.78
CA TYR A 178 10.14 -21.54 -20.12
C TYR A 178 10.92 -20.21 -20.10
N VAL A 179 11.68 -19.97 -21.16
CA VAL A 179 12.33 -18.68 -21.38
C VAL A 179 11.43 -17.86 -22.31
N PRO A 180 10.93 -16.68 -21.86
CA PRO A 180 10.10 -15.85 -22.70
C PRO A 180 10.89 -15.34 -23.91
N ASN A 181 10.27 -15.34 -25.07
CA ASN A 181 10.83 -14.73 -26.27
C ASN A 181 10.44 -13.24 -26.35
N LYS A 182 11.01 -12.50 -27.35
CA LYS A 182 10.75 -11.07 -27.49
C LYS A 182 9.27 -10.72 -27.59
N LYS A 183 8.44 -11.57 -28.19
CA LYS A 183 6.98 -11.36 -28.33
C LYS A 183 6.22 -11.56 -27.01
N ASP A 184 6.76 -12.36 -26.10
CA ASP A 184 6.15 -12.59 -24.78
C ASP A 184 6.42 -11.40 -23.83
N LEU A 185 7.46 -10.58 -24.09
CA LEU A 185 7.87 -9.45 -23.26
C LEU A 185 7.17 -8.12 -23.67
N GLU A 186 6.59 -8.06 -24.86
CA GLU A 186 5.94 -6.87 -25.43
C GLU A 186 4.41 -6.86 -25.22
N ARG A 187 3.86 -7.86 -24.53
CA ARG A 187 2.46 -7.95 -24.11
C ARG A 187 2.32 -7.62 -22.64
#